data_85e1241e95b13b5cc408db8184c771cb
#
_entry.id   85e1241e95b13b5cc408db8184c771cb
#
_cell.length_a   1.000
_cell.length_b   1.000
_cell.length_c   1.000
_cell.angle_alpha   90.00
_cell.angle_beta   90.00
_cell.angle_gamma   90.00
#
_symmetry.space_group_name_H-M   'P 1'
#
loop_
_entity.id
_entity.type
_entity.pdbx_description
1 polymer ?
#
loop_
_entity_poly.entity_id
_entity_poly.type
_entity_poly.pdbx_seq_one_letter_code
_entity_poly.pdbx_strand_id
1 'polypeptide(L)'
;MDQSSAGGLPLGARAVHMRAMLRRALLAAPLLLPLPALAQAQGAALSERDRRDIAAVEAYLNRLTTLRARFLQIAQNGASAQGWAYISRPGRMRFDYDPPEPLLLVADGNQFLLYDRELKSPTTLPTGATPLGMLLRPEIRLSGDVTISRIQRDGGFLRITLFRTSDPREGSLTLVFQPEPLELRQWAVLDAQGRETRVTLTQVETGMPLNARMFQFNHPQFFEPGGAGGR
;
A
#
# COMPACT_ATOMS: atom_id res chain seq x y z
N MET A 1 -32.14 -5.67 61.31
CA MET A 1 -32.55 -7.06 61.22
C MET A 1 -31.66 -7.70 60.22
N ASP A 2 -30.74 -8.36 60.55
CA ASP A 2 -30.27 -9.41 61.43
C ASP A 2 -29.49 -10.42 60.54
N GLN A 3 -28.23 -10.45 60.78
CA GLN A 3 -27.41 -11.50 61.38
C GLN A 3 -27.12 -12.67 60.38
N SER A 4 -25.85 -12.83 60.07
CA SER A 4 -24.82 -13.59 60.82
C SER A 4 -24.88 -15.07 60.51
N SER A 5 -23.89 -15.79 60.23
CA SER A 5 -22.63 -16.21 60.84
C SER A 5 -22.01 -17.28 59.98
N ALA A 6 -20.73 -17.32 59.71
CA ALA A 6 -19.66 -17.83 60.55
C ALA A 6 -19.59 -19.37 60.69
N GLY A 7 -18.44 -19.89 60.46
CA GLY A 7 -17.89 -21.17 60.94
C GLY A 7 -17.38 -22.07 59.78
N GLY A 8 -16.20 -22.60 59.74
CA GLY A 8 -15.15 -22.82 60.70
C GLY A 8 -14.32 -24.00 60.19
N LEU A 9 -13.01 -23.87 60.25
CA LEU A 9 -12.04 -24.98 60.09
C LEU A 9 -12.19 -26.05 61.16
N PRO A 10 -11.69 -27.31 60.99
CA PRO A 10 -10.40 -27.54 61.57
C PRO A 10 -9.46 -28.54 60.86
N LEU A 11 -8.22 -28.28 60.95
CA LEU A 11 -7.04 -29.04 61.31
C LEU A 11 -7.16 -30.56 61.64
N GLY A 12 -6.15 -31.27 61.19
CA GLY A 12 -5.72 -32.59 61.70
C GLY A 12 -4.75 -33.21 60.73
N ALA A 13 -3.51 -33.09 60.75
CA ALA A 13 -2.39 -33.51 61.62
C ALA A 13 -2.11 -35.02 61.64
N ARG A 14 -0.83 -35.30 61.40
CA ARG A 14 0.00 -36.48 61.72
C ARG A 14 0.25 -37.46 60.55
N ALA A 15 1.44 -37.58 60.16
CA ALA A 15 2.80 -37.82 60.69
C ALA A 15 3.33 -39.24 60.37
N VAL A 16 4.52 -39.22 59.77
CA VAL A 16 5.69 -40.09 60.05
C VAL A 16 5.63 -41.59 59.61
N HIS A 17 6.56 -41.95 58.79
CA HIS A 17 7.64 -42.96 58.90
C HIS A 17 8.19 -43.24 57.50
N MET A 18 9.35 -42.82 57.06
CA MET A 18 10.73 -43.18 57.37
C MET A 18 11.14 -44.64 56.98
N ARG A 19 12.15 -44.69 56.15
CA ARG A 19 13.07 -45.81 55.76
C ARG A 19 12.73 -46.48 54.41
N ALA A 20 13.66 -46.76 53.50
CA ALA A 20 15.13 -46.65 53.42
C ALA A 20 15.53 -47.08 52.03
N MET A 21 16.61 -46.53 51.55
CA MET A 21 17.60 -47.09 50.59
C MET A 21 17.10 -47.90 49.39
N LEU A 22 17.36 -47.44 48.17
CA LEU A 22 18.36 -48.16 47.34
C LEU A 22 18.85 -47.21 46.20
N ARG A 23 20.15 -46.99 46.17
CA ARG A 23 20.91 -46.34 45.11
C ARG A 23 20.74 -47.09 43.80
N ARG A 24 20.21 -46.49 42.78
CA ARG A 24 20.47 -46.82 41.39
C ARG A 24 20.73 -45.52 40.64
N ALA A 25 22.00 -45.26 40.39
CA ALA A 25 22.47 -44.24 39.48
C ALA A 25 22.02 -44.64 38.06
N LEU A 26 21.00 -43.96 37.55
CA LEU A 26 20.66 -43.95 36.13
C LEU A 26 21.31 -42.71 35.52
N LEU A 27 22.35 -42.95 34.75
CA LEU A 27 22.96 -41.98 33.85
C LEU A 27 21.86 -41.48 32.89
N ALA A 28 21.29 -40.28 33.17
CA ALA A 28 20.48 -39.58 32.23
C ALA A 28 21.40 -38.87 31.24
N ALA A 29 21.57 -39.44 30.07
CA ALA A 29 22.16 -38.75 28.94
C ALA A 29 21.21 -37.58 28.54
N PRO A 30 21.69 -36.33 28.38
CA PRO A 30 20.87 -35.28 27.86
C PRO A 30 20.54 -35.57 26.41
N LEU A 31 19.28 -35.85 26.13
CA LEU A 31 18.75 -35.92 24.79
C LEU A 31 18.77 -34.48 24.22
N LEU A 32 19.82 -34.14 23.49
CA LEU A 32 19.90 -32.92 22.68
C LEU A 32 18.86 -33.05 21.54
N LEU A 33 17.63 -32.61 21.80
CA LEU A 33 16.66 -32.36 20.74
C LEU A 33 17.20 -31.21 19.87
N PRO A 34 17.35 -31.42 18.56
CA PRO A 34 17.67 -30.29 17.68
C PRO A 34 16.52 -29.30 17.74
N LEU A 35 16.77 -28.12 18.28
CA LEU A 35 15.88 -26.97 18.11
C LEU A 35 15.71 -26.73 16.60
N PRO A 36 14.48 -26.70 16.08
CA PRO A 36 14.27 -26.25 14.70
C PRO A 36 14.89 -24.86 14.59
N ALA A 37 15.93 -24.73 13.80
CA ALA A 37 16.44 -23.45 13.39
C ALA A 37 15.25 -22.72 12.76
N LEU A 38 14.74 -21.70 13.42
CA LEU A 38 13.85 -20.71 12.81
C LEU A 38 14.64 -20.16 11.63
N ALA A 39 14.41 -20.72 10.44
CA ALA A 39 14.85 -20.15 9.19
C ALA A 39 14.22 -18.75 9.15
N GLN A 40 15.02 -17.76 9.51
CA GLN A 40 14.67 -16.38 9.25
C GLN A 40 14.38 -16.35 7.75
N ALA A 41 13.15 -15.98 7.40
CA ALA A 41 12.78 -15.71 6.04
C ALA A 41 13.58 -14.46 5.60
N GLN A 42 14.83 -14.68 5.25
CA GLN A 42 15.62 -13.72 4.49
C GLN A 42 14.85 -13.58 3.18
N GLY A 43 14.37 -12.39 2.88
CA GLY A 43 13.68 -12.10 1.64
C GLY A 43 14.48 -12.75 0.50
N ALA A 44 13.81 -13.59 -0.29
CA ALA A 44 14.46 -14.34 -1.36
C ALA A 44 15.24 -13.35 -2.22
N ALA A 45 16.54 -13.61 -2.42
CA ALA A 45 17.38 -12.76 -3.26
C ALA A 45 16.74 -12.63 -4.63
N LEU A 46 16.60 -11.38 -5.12
CA LEU A 46 16.02 -11.10 -6.44
C LEU A 46 16.76 -11.89 -7.52
N SER A 47 16.00 -12.61 -8.34
CA SER A 47 16.55 -13.31 -9.49
C SER A 47 17.11 -12.32 -10.54
N GLU A 48 17.96 -12.78 -11.47
CA GLU A 48 18.42 -11.96 -12.57
C GLU A 48 17.25 -11.44 -13.43
N ARG A 49 16.20 -12.23 -13.55
CA ARG A 49 14.98 -11.80 -14.23
C ARG A 49 14.30 -10.66 -13.50
N ASP A 50 14.19 -10.76 -12.16
CA ASP A 50 13.57 -9.71 -11.35
C ASP A 50 14.36 -8.40 -11.45
N ARG A 51 15.69 -8.46 -11.40
CA ARG A 51 16.55 -7.28 -11.56
C ARG A 51 16.36 -6.61 -12.92
N ARG A 52 16.27 -7.39 -14.00
CA ARG A 52 16.00 -6.85 -15.34
C ARG A 52 14.62 -6.19 -15.43
N ASP A 53 13.59 -6.83 -14.87
CA ASP A 53 12.23 -6.28 -14.89
C ASP A 53 12.14 -4.99 -14.05
N ILE A 54 12.76 -4.95 -12.88
CA ILE A 54 12.85 -3.75 -12.05
C ILE A 54 13.54 -2.62 -12.82
N ALA A 55 14.69 -2.87 -13.41
CA ALA A 55 15.43 -1.87 -14.19
C ALA A 55 14.62 -1.34 -15.37
N ALA A 56 13.91 -2.21 -16.08
CA ALA A 56 13.04 -1.83 -17.19
C ALA A 56 11.87 -0.96 -16.73
N VAL A 57 11.23 -1.32 -15.59
CA VAL A 57 10.13 -0.56 -14.99
C VAL A 57 10.62 0.80 -14.49
N GLU A 58 11.76 0.88 -13.79
CA GLU A 58 12.35 2.15 -13.38
C GLU A 58 12.63 3.05 -14.57
N ALA A 59 13.26 2.51 -15.63
CA ALA A 59 13.54 3.25 -16.84
C ALA A 59 12.25 3.74 -17.55
N TYR A 60 11.21 2.92 -17.59
CA TYR A 60 9.91 3.29 -18.15
C TYR A 60 9.28 4.42 -17.31
N LEU A 61 9.15 4.25 -16.00
CA LEU A 61 8.54 5.22 -15.11
C LEU A 61 9.31 6.55 -15.11
N ASN A 62 10.63 6.53 -15.20
CA ASN A 62 11.44 7.76 -15.25
C ASN A 62 11.34 8.50 -16.59
N ARG A 63 11.06 7.82 -17.69
CA ARG A 63 10.73 8.46 -18.97
C ARG A 63 9.32 9.02 -19.03
N LEU A 64 8.41 8.53 -18.19
CA LEU A 64 7.02 8.95 -18.13
C LEU A 64 6.92 10.32 -17.42
N THR A 65 7.06 11.41 -18.19
CA THR A 65 6.97 12.77 -17.66
C THR A 65 5.52 13.28 -17.61
N THR A 66 4.74 12.99 -18.65
CA THR A 66 3.30 13.32 -18.72
C THR A 66 2.51 12.12 -19.19
N LEU A 67 1.30 11.99 -18.63
CA LEU A 67 0.33 10.97 -19.00
C LEU A 67 -1.07 11.58 -18.94
N ARG A 68 -1.90 11.25 -19.93
CA ARG A 68 -3.35 11.38 -19.94
C ARG A 68 -3.95 10.00 -20.20
N ALA A 69 -4.98 9.63 -19.46
CA ALA A 69 -5.66 8.35 -19.67
C ALA A 69 -7.11 8.40 -19.19
N ARG A 70 -7.97 7.59 -19.77
CA ARG A 70 -9.22 7.21 -19.11
C ARG A 70 -8.89 6.28 -17.96
N PHE A 71 -9.57 6.44 -16.83
CA PHE A 71 -9.43 5.52 -15.71
C PHE A 71 -10.78 4.90 -15.32
N LEU A 72 -10.68 3.68 -14.80
CA LEU A 72 -11.72 3.00 -14.03
C LEU A 72 -11.14 2.70 -12.65
N GLN A 73 -11.75 3.29 -11.62
CA GLN A 73 -11.44 3.03 -10.23
C GLN A 73 -12.45 2.04 -9.65
N ILE A 74 -11.96 1.07 -8.91
CA ILE A 74 -12.78 0.11 -8.16
C ILE A 74 -12.28 0.10 -6.73
N ALA A 75 -13.18 0.40 -5.79
CA ALA A 75 -12.92 0.31 -4.37
C ALA A 75 -13.15 -1.12 -3.85
N GLN A 76 -12.63 -1.44 -2.68
CA GLN A 76 -12.75 -2.77 -2.06
C GLN A 76 -14.20 -3.26 -1.90
N ASN A 77 -15.13 -2.35 -1.66
CA ASN A 77 -16.56 -2.67 -1.55
C ASN A 77 -17.26 -2.87 -2.90
N GLY A 78 -16.51 -2.82 -4.02
CA GLY A 78 -17.04 -2.97 -5.38
C GLY A 78 -17.59 -1.68 -5.98
N ALA A 79 -17.64 -0.57 -5.24
CA ALA A 79 -18.01 0.72 -5.81
C ALA A 79 -17.02 1.11 -6.91
N SER A 80 -17.54 1.62 -8.03
CA SER A 80 -16.73 1.98 -9.18
C SER A 80 -17.00 3.42 -9.60
N ALA A 81 -15.95 4.09 -10.06
CA ALA A 81 -15.99 5.42 -10.63
C ALA A 81 -15.01 5.48 -11.82
N GLN A 82 -15.26 6.38 -12.74
CA GLN A 82 -14.41 6.55 -13.92
C GLN A 82 -14.21 8.04 -14.22
N GLY A 83 -13.26 8.34 -15.10
CA GLY A 83 -12.96 9.71 -15.45
C GLY A 83 -11.69 9.84 -16.26
N TRP A 84 -11.08 11.03 -16.19
CA TRP A 84 -9.80 11.33 -16.79
C TRP A 84 -8.71 11.48 -15.76
N ALA A 85 -7.60 10.78 -15.95
CA ALA A 85 -6.38 10.90 -15.17
C ALA A 85 -5.34 11.70 -15.96
N TYR A 86 -4.68 12.62 -15.27
CA TYR A 86 -3.57 13.40 -15.79
C TYR A 86 -2.42 13.33 -14.80
N ILE A 87 -1.23 13.00 -15.28
CA ILE A 87 0.01 12.99 -14.50
C ILE A 87 0.99 13.92 -15.18
N SER A 88 1.63 14.80 -14.41
CA SER A 88 2.71 15.65 -14.85
C SER A 88 3.81 15.63 -13.81
N ARG A 89 4.79 14.76 -14.02
CA ARG A 89 5.90 14.59 -13.09
C ARG A 89 6.93 15.70 -13.21
N PRO A 90 7.58 16.07 -12.09
CA PRO A 90 7.36 15.57 -10.73
C PRO A 90 6.13 16.15 -10.04
N GLY A 91 5.57 15.40 -9.12
CA GLY A 91 4.67 15.86 -8.06
C GLY A 91 3.22 16.08 -8.45
N ARG A 92 2.87 16.20 -9.73
CA ARG A 92 1.54 16.65 -10.13
C ARG A 92 0.71 15.51 -10.71
N MET A 93 -0.55 15.47 -10.26
CA MET A 93 -1.54 14.49 -10.69
C MET A 93 -2.94 15.12 -10.58
N ARG A 94 -3.86 14.73 -11.45
CA ARG A 94 -5.25 15.13 -11.40
C ARG A 94 -6.14 13.99 -11.85
N PHE A 95 -7.21 13.76 -11.12
CA PHE A 95 -8.30 12.85 -11.48
C PHE A 95 -9.60 13.65 -11.54
N ASP A 96 -10.15 13.77 -12.72
CA ASP A 96 -11.48 14.31 -12.96
C ASP A 96 -12.45 13.14 -13.09
N TYR A 97 -13.33 13.01 -12.10
CA TYR A 97 -14.35 11.97 -12.12
C TYR A 97 -15.52 12.39 -12.98
N ASP A 98 -16.06 11.43 -13.73
CA ASP A 98 -17.26 11.65 -14.53
C ASP A 98 -18.51 11.69 -13.63
N PRO A 99 -19.56 12.42 -13.98
CA PRO A 99 -20.86 12.33 -13.30
C PRO A 99 -21.38 10.88 -13.25
N PRO A 100 -22.06 10.49 -12.17
CA PRO A 100 -22.53 11.29 -11.06
C PRO A 100 -21.50 11.53 -9.95
N GLU A 101 -20.26 11.03 -10.09
CA GLU A 101 -19.25 11.14 -9.04
C GLU A 101 -18.77 12.59 -8.89
N PRO A 102 -19.00 13.27 -7.75
CA PRO A 102 -18.67 14.67 -7.59
C PRO A 102 -17.19 14.94 -7.25
N LEU A 103 -16.36 13.91 -7.25
CA LEU A 103 -15.00 14.01 -6.75
C LEU A 103 -14.03 14.62 -7.76
N LEU A 104 -13.04 15.32 -7.23
CA LEU A 104 -11.85 15.78 -7.89
C LEU A 104 -10.65 15.49 -7.01
N LEU A 105 -9.66 14.76 -7.52
CA LEU A 105 -8.38 14.57 -6.85
C LEU A 105 -7.28 15.33 -7.58
N VAL A 106 -6.53 16.16 -6.87
CA VAL A 106 -5.40 16.91 -7.42
C VAL A 106 -4.18 16.79 -6.51
N ALA A 107 -3.01 16.54 -7.11
CA ALA A 107 -1.71 16.74 -6.46
C ALA A 107 -1.01 17.93 -7.11
N ASP A 108 -0.51 18.87 -6.30
CA ASP A 108 0.16 20.10 -6.77
C ASP A 108 1.69 20.03 -6.70
N GLY A 109 2.21 18.95 -6.17
CA GLY A 109 3.64 18.74 -5.92
C GLY A 109 3.97 18.53 -4.42
N ASN A 110 3.15 19.11 -3.53
CA ASN A 110 3.36 19.05 -2.08
C ASN A 110 2.30 18.22 -1.37
N GLN A 111 1.05 18.36 -1.81
CA GLN A 111 -0.09 17.72 -1.18
C GLN A 111 -1.09 17.20 -2.22
N PHE A 112 -1.88 16.22 -1.79
CA PHE A 112 -3.11 15.81 -2.44
C PHE A 112 -4.27 16.62 -1.87
N LEU A 113 -5.13 17.11 -2.76
CA LEU A 113 -6.45 17.64 -2.48
C LEU A 113 -7.48 16.66 -3.01
N LEU A 114 -8.32 16.13 -2.16
CA LEU A 114 -9.58 15.51 -2.54
C LEU A 114 -10.69 16.53 -2.30
N TYR A 115 -11.38 16.91 -3.37
CA TYR A 115 -12.45 17.91 -3.34
C TYR A 115 -13.77 17.26 -3.74
N ASP A 116 -14.75 17.32 -2.84
CA ASP A 116 -16.13 16.97 -3.13
C ASP A 116 -16.87 18.22 -3.62
N ARG A 117 -17.31 18.23 -4.88
CA ARG A 117 -17.97 19.37 -5.52
C ARG A 117 -19.38 19.62 -4.99
N GLU A 118 -20.11 18.59 -4.54
CA GLU A 118 -21.46 18.72 -3.97
C GLU A 118 -21.38 19.27 -2.56
N LEU A 119 -20.53 18.67 -1.72
CA LEU A 119 -20.35 19.11 -0.34
C LEU A 119 -19.47 20.35 -0.24
N LYS A 120 -18.79 20.76 -1.32
CA LYS A 120 -17.79 21.84 -1.35
C LYS A 120 -16.74 21.67 -0.26
N SER A 121 -16.39 20.42 0.04
CA SER A 121 -15.51 20.03 1.14
C SER A 121 -14.15 19.59 0.62
N PRO A 122 -13.06 20.31 0.94
CA PRO A 122 -11.70 19.91 0.64
C PRO A 122 -11.12 19.05 1.77
N THR A 123 -10.46 17.97 1.40
CA THR A 123 -9.58 17.19 2.30
C THR A 123 -8.19 17.20 1.72
N THR A 124 -7.19 17.56 2.51
CA THR A 124 -5.79 17.61 2.07
C THR A 124 -4.92 16.68 2.89
N LEU A 125 -3.92 16.10 2.24
CA LEU A 125 -2.87 15.32 2.89
C LEU A 125 -1.54 15.47 2.14
N PRO A 126 -0.39 15.39 2.84
CA PRO A 126 0.91 15.46 2.18
C PRO A 126 1.06 14.37 1.12
N THR A 127 1.66 14.70 -0.04
CA THR A 127 1.89 13.71 -1.11
C THR A 127 2.69 12.51 -0.62
N GLY A 128 3.63 12.75 0.30
CA GLY A 128 4.42 11.71 0.93
C GLY A 128 3.66 10.82 1.91
N ALA A 129 2.43 11.14 2.31
CA ALA A 129 1.63 10.38 3.24
C ALA A 129 0.77 9.28 2.57
N THR A 130 1.00 9.02 1.29
CA THR A 130 0.28 7.97 0.55
C THR A 130 1.24 7.12 -0.26
N PRO A 131 0.98 5.80 -0.41
CA PRO A 131 1.75 4.96 -1.32
C PRO A 131 1.76 5.48 -2.77
N LEU A 132 0.67 6.12 -3.22
CA LEU A 132 0.56 6.68 -4.57
C LEU A 132 1.58 7.81 -4.83
N GLY A 133 1.96 8.55 -3.79
CA GLY A 133 2.99 9.59 -3.90
C GLY A 133 4.34 9.08 -4.41
N MET A 134 4.62 7.79 -4.27
CA MET A 134 5.84 7.18 -4.82
C MET A 134 5.92 7.30 -6.35
N LEU A 135 4.79 7.29 -7.06
CA LEU A 135 4.74 7.47 -8.52
C LEU A 135 5.03 8.89 -8.98
N LEU A 136 4.93 9.87 -8.08
CA LEU A 136 5.06 11.29 -8.42
C LEU A 136 6.44 11.85 -8.14
N ARG A 137 7.38 11.04 -7.66
CA ARG A 137 8.74 11.48 -7.35
C ARG A 137 9.49 11.99 -8.57
N PRO A 138 10.43 12.93 -8.41
CA PRO A 138 11.30 13.37 -9.49
C PRO A 138 12.09 12.22 -10.11
N GLU A 139 12.61 11.33 -9.28
CA GLU A 139 13.26 10.09 -9.68
C GLU A 139 12.57 8.91 -8.97
N ILE A 140 12.19 7.91 -9.74
CA ILE A 140 11.62 6.67 -9.22
C ILE A 140 12.71 5.62 -9.16
N ARG A 141 12.97 5.16 -7.94
CA ARG A 141 13.79 3.99 -7.63
C ARG A 141 12.95 3.00 -6.85
N LEU A 142 12.99 1.76 -7.26
CA LEU A 142 12.27 0.66 -6.58
C LEU A 142 13.17 -0.03 -5.56
N SER A 143 14.01 0.77 -4.89
CA SER A 143 14.98 0.35 -3.88
C SER A 143 15.24 1.48 -2.87
N GLY A 144 15.99 1.18 -1.80
CA GLY A 144 16.38 2.16 -0.78
C GLY A 144 15.23 2.48 0.17
N ASP A 145 14.53 3.58 -0.07
CA ASP A 145 13.40 4.03 0.76
C ASP A 145 12.07 3.32 0.42
N VAL A 146 12.07 2.45 -0.60
CA VAL A 146 10.98 1.51 -0.88
C VAL A 146 11.49 0.08 -0.87
N THR A 147 10.65 -0.84 -0.44
CA THR A 147 10.90 -2.27 -0.43
C THR A 147 9.91 -2.95 -1.37
N ILE A 148 10.45 -3.77 -2.29
CA ILE A 148 9.61 -4.65 -3.11
C ILE A 148 9.27 -5.88 -2.28
N SER A 149 7.96 -6.08 -2.03
CA SER A 149 7.46 -7.24 -1.30
C SER A 149 7.11 -8.41 -2.20
N ARG A 150 6.79 -8.13 -3.47
CA ARG A 150 6.35 -9.17 -4.40
C ARG A 150 6.57 -8.76 -5.85
N ILE A 151 7.00 -9.73 -6.66
CA ILE A 151 7.03 -9.64 -8.13
C ILE A 151 6.27 -10.85 -8.67
N GLN A 152 5.27 -10.62 -9.51
CA GLN A 152 4.43 -11.67 -10.09
C GLN A 152 4.35 -11.47 -11.61
N ARG A 153 4.30 -12.59 -12.33
CA ARG A 153 4.15 -12.65 -13.79
C ARG A 153 3.05 -13.65 -14.09
N ASP A 154 1.85 -13.15 -14.20
CA ASP A 154 0.66 -13.95 -14.40
C ASP A 154 -0.35 -13.23 -15.30
N GLY A 155 -1.15 -14.00 -16.03
CA GLY A 155 -2.18 -13.45 -16.92
C GLY A 155 -1.63 -12.49 -17.99
N GLY A 156 -0.35 -12.63 -18.39
CA GLY A 156 0.28 -11.73 -19.35
C GLY A 156 0.73 -10.38 -18.77
N PHE A 157 0.71 -10.20 -17.45
CA PHE A 157 1.11 -8.97 -16.78
C PHE A 157 2.30 -9.17 -15.85
N LEU A 158 3.10 -8.11 -15.72
CA LEU A 158 4.11 -7.95 -14.67
C LEU A 158 3.52 -7.11 -13.54
N ARG A 159 3.48 -7.67 -12.33
CA ARG A 159 3.01 -6.98 -11.12
C ARG A 159 4.16 -6.81 -10.13
N ILE A 160 4.35 -5.60 -9.65
CA ILE A 160 5.35 -5.27 -8.63
C ILE A 160 4.63 -4.61 -7.48
N THR A 161 4.67 -5.26 -6.31
CA THR A 161 4.11 -4.71 -5.07
C THR A 161 5.24 -4.16 -4.22
N LEU A 162 5.07 -2.94 -3.75
CA LEU A 162 6.07 -2.21 -2.97
C LEU A 162 5.42 -1.40 -1.84
N PHE A 163 6.20 -1.12 -0.82
CA PHE A 163 5.81 -0.30 0.32
C PHE A 163 6.99 0.59 0.75
N ARG A 164 6.71 1.61 1.57
CA ARG A 164 7.75 2.47 2.15
C ARG A 164 8.54 1.72 3.20
N THR A 165 9.87 1.64 3.05
CA THR A 165 10.74 0.89 3.96
C THR A 165 10.66 1.41 5.40
N SER A 166 10.55 2.73 5.59
CA SER A 166 10.47 3.36 6.90
C SER A 166 9.13 3.19 7.61
N ASP A 167 8.04 2.98 6.84
CA ASP A 167 6.69 2.76 7.41
C ASP A 167 5.89 1.75 6.57
N PRO A 168 6.12 0.45 6.75
CA PRO A 168 5.38 -0.60 6.04
C PRO A 168 3.88 -0.62 6.33
N ARG A 169 3.44 0.00 7.44
CA ARG A 169 2.03 0.04 7.86
C ARG A 169 1.23 1.15 7.18
N GLU A 170 1.89 2.08 6.52
CA GLU A 170 1.22 3.10 5.71
C GLU A 170 0.39 2.49 4.56
N GLY A 171 0.74 1.24 4.18
CA GLY A 171 0.11 0.51 3.11
C GLY A 171 1.08 0.13 2.00
N SER A 172 0.54 -0.28 0.85
CA SER A 172 1.34 -0.72 -0.29
C SER A 172 0.80 -0.22 -1.62
N LEU A 173 1.68 -0.17 -2.61
CA LEU A 173 1.37 0.13 -4.00
C LEU A 173 1.72 -1.08 -4.85
N THR A 174 0.75 -1.59 -5.60
CA THR A 174 0.99 -2.61 -6.63
C THR A 174 0.88 -1.95 -8.00
N LEU A 175 1.95 -2.02 -8.77
CA LEU A 175 2.01 -1.56 -10.17
C LEU A 175 1.82 -2.74 -11.09
N VAL A 176 0.98 -2.58 -12.12
CA VAL A 176 0.68 -3.63 -13.10
C VAL A 176 1.03 -3.12 -14.49
N PHE A 177 1.92 -3.85 -15.14
CA PHE A 177 2.40 -3.50 -16.47
C PHE A 177 2.02 -4.58 -17.49
N GLN A 178 1.63 -4.16 -18.67
CA GLN A 178 1.77 -4.99 -19.85
C GLN A 178 3.27 -5.04 -20.21
N PRO A 179 3.87 -6.21 -20.41
CA PRO A 179 5.32 -6.28 -20.58
C PRO A 179 5.82 -5.91 -21.98
N GLU A 180 5.01 -6.09 -23.04
CA GLU A 180 5.40 -5.89 -24.44
C GLU A 180 4.29 -5.21 -25.25
N PRO A 181 4.43 -3.93 -25.61
CA PRO A 181 5.43 -3.01 -25.07
C PRO A 181 5.21 -2.74 -23.59
N LEU A 182 6.29 -2.43 -22.84
CA LEU A 182 6.17 -2.15 -21.41
C LEU A 182 5.32 -0.90 -21.21
N GLU A 183 4.15 -1.08 -20.59
CA GLU A 183 3.17 0.00 -20.37
C GLU A 183 2.45 -0.16 -19.02
N LEU A 184 2.37 0.90 -18.24
CA LEU A 184 1.57 0.92 -17.00
C LEU A 184 0.09 0.85 -17.34
N ARG A 185 -0.57 -0.23 -16.90
CA ARG A 185 -2.00 -0.48 -17.16
C ARG A 185 -2.87 -0.26 -15.94
N GLN A 186 -2.29 -0.49 -14.75
CA GLN A 186 -3.08 -0.44 -13.53
C GLN A 186 -2.16 -0.20 -12.34
N TRP A 187 -2.71 0.40 -11.30
CA TRP A 187 -2.16 0.29 -9.96
C TRP A 187 -3.25 -0.04 -8.96
N ALA A 188 -2.83 -0.59 -7.81
CA ALA A 188 -3.67 -0.78 -6.66
C ALA A 188 -2.97 -0.20 -5.43
N VAL A 189 -3.70 0.57 -4.65
CA VAL A 189 -3.26 1.10 -3.36
C VAL A 189 -3.97 0.32 -2.27
N LEU A 190 -3.22 -0.30 -1.39
CA LEU A 190 -3.70 -0.81 -0.11
C LEU A 190 -3.36 0.24 0.95
N ASP A 191 -4.36 0.83 1.60
CA ASP A 191 -4.14 1.86 2.61
C ASP A 191 -3.81 1.26 4.01
N ALA A 192 -3.50 2.12 4.98
CA ALA A 192 -3.18 1.72 6.34
C ALA A 192 -4.33 0.99 7.07
N GLN A 193 -5.55 1.10 6.58
CA GLN A 193 -6.74 0.41 7.10
C GLN A 193 -7.00 -0.92 6.38
N GLY A 194 -6.13 -1.31 5.43
CA GLY A 194 -6.27 -2.53 4.64
C GLY A 194 -7.33 -2.43 3.54
N ARG A 195 -7.76 -1.22 3.14
CA ARG A 195 -8.71 -1.02 2.06
C ARG A 195 -7.97 -0.89 0.73
N GLU A 196 -8.37 -1.72 -0.23
CA GLU A 196 -7.79 -1.67 -1.57
C GLU A 196 -8.61 -0.75 -2.49
N THR A 197 -7.90 0.12 -3.20
CA THR A 197 -8.43 0.89 -4.33
C THR A 197 -7.60 0.57 -5.55
N ARG A 198 -8.26 0.11 -6.62
CA ARG A 198 -7.62 -0.26 -7.88
C ARG A 198 -8.00 0.74 -8.97
N VAL A 199 -7.01 1.18 -9.74
CA VAL A 199 -7.20 2.11 -10.86
C VAL A 199 -6.63 1.47 -12.12
N THR A 200 -7.49 1.20 -13.09
CA THR A 200 -7.12 0.68 -14.41
C THR A 200 -7.11 1.81 -15.42
N LEU A 201 -6.08 1.86 -16.26
CA LEU A 201 -5.89 2.87 -17.29
C LEU A 201 -6.21 2.31 -18.68
N THR A 202 -6.91 3.12 -19.46
CA THR A 202 -7.19 2.87 -20.88
C THR A 202 -6.95 4.17 -21.67
N GLN A 203 -6.83 4.08 -22.98
CA GLN A 203 -6.57 5.24 -23.83
C GLN A 203 -5.37 6.07 -23.35
N VAL A 204 -4.28 5.37 -23.03
CA VAL A 204 -3.08 6.00 -22.46
C VAL A 204 -2.33 6.78 -23.54
N GLU A 205 -2.14 8.05 -23.28
CA GLU A 205 -1.32 8.97 -24.08
C GLU A 205 -0.19 9.51 -23.20
N THR A 206 1.01 9.63 -23.75
CA THR A 206 2.19 10.09 -23.00
C THR A 206 2.97 11.14 -23.78
N GLY A 207 3.73 11.98 -23.09
CA GLY A 207 4.62 12.96 -23.72
C GLY A 207 3.96 14.23 -24.22
N MET A 208 2.62 14.39 -24.06
CA MET A 208 1.93 15.62 -24.46
C MET A 208 2.15 16.74 -23.45
N PRO A 209 2.10 18.02 -23.85
CA PRO A 209 2.13 19.14 -22.93
C PRO A 209 0.82 19.20 -22.12
N LEU A 210 0.94 19.36 -20.81
CA LEU A 210 -0.18 19.57 -19.90
C LEU A 210 -0.09 20.97 -19.28
N ASN A 211 -1.22 21.67 -19.21
CA ASN A 211 -1.27 22.99 -18.62
C ASN A 211 -1.04 22.90 -17.10
N ALA A 212 -0.01 23.59 -16.58
CA ALA A 212 0.33 23.56 -15.16
C ALA A 212 -0.80 24.06 -14.25
N ARG A 213 -1.70 24.94 -14.76
CA ARG A 213 -2.85 25.45 -14.00
C ARG A 213 -3.85 24.34 -13.63
N MET A 214 -3.89 23.24 -14.39
CA MET A 214 -4.76 22.08 -14.06
C MET A 214 -4.47 21.48 -12.69
N PHE A 215 -3.28 21.72 -12.15
CA PHE A 215 -2.81 21.13 -10.89
C PHE A 215 -2.75 22.16 -9.75
N GLN A 216 -3.34 23.35 -9.90
CA GLN A 216 -3.35 24.40 -8.88
C GLN A 216 -4.68 24.43 -8.14
N PHE A 217 -4.68 24.37 -6.79
CA PHE A 217 -5.88 24.32 -5.96
C PHE A 217 -6.66 25.66 -5.87
N ASN A 218 -5.98 26.77 -6.09
CA ASN A 218 -6.55 28.12 -5.96
C ASN A 218 -7.20 28.64 -7.25
N HIS A 219 -7.27 27.83 -8.29
CA HIS A 219 -7.87 28.26 -9.56
C HIS A 219 -9.40 28.17 -9.48
N PRO A 220 -10.16 29.21 -9.92
CA PRO A 220 -11.64 29.24 -9.86
C PRO A 220 -12.31 28.02 -10.46
N GLN A 221 -11.74 27.42 -11.52
CA GLN A 221 -12.28 26.20 -12.16
C GLN A 221 -12.48 24.98 -11.22
N PHE A 222 -11.81 24.96 -10.07
CA PHE A 222 -12.01 23.88 -9.08
C PHE A 222 -13.29 24.06 -8.28
N PHE A 223 -13.81 25.31 -8.23
CA PHE A 223 -14.95 25.67 -7.41
C PHE A 223 -16.21 25.93 -8.23
N GLU A 224 -16.11 25.96 -9.56
CA GLU A 224 -17.25 26.13 -10.45
C GLU A 224 -17.83 24.79 -10.93
N PRO A 225 -19.15 24.57 -10.84
CA PRO A 225 -19.81 23.41 -11.42
C PRO A 225 -19.56 23.37 -12.95
N GLY A 226 -18.87 22.34 -13.43
CA GLY A 226 -18.68 22.13 -14.88
C GLY A 226 -17.38 22.65 -15.49
N GLY A 227 -16.42 23.13 -14.70
CA GLY A 227 -15.14 23.69 -15.18
C GLY A 227 -14.08 22.69 -15.67
N ALA A 228 -14.46 21.47 -16.06
CA ALA A 228 -13.53 20.42 -16.50
C ALA A 228 -13.55 20.18 -18.01
N GLY A 229 -13.76 21.18 -18.80
CA GLY A 229 -13.77 21.09 -20.25
C GLY A 229 -12.72 21.99 -20.89
N GLY A 230 -11.43 21.67 -20.74
CA GLY A 230 -10.41 22.24 -21.62
C GLY A 230 -10.62 21.74 -23.05
N ARG A 231 -11.08 22.57 -23.93
CA ARG A 231 -11.00 22.42 -25.40
C ARG A 231 -9.56 22.54 -25.84
#